data_499e7f976f21b2af1e4b98a2110a303c
#
_entry.id   499e7f976f21b2af1e4b98a2110a303c
#
_cell.length_a   1.000
_cell.length_b   1.000
_cell.length_c   1.000
_cell.angle_alpha   90.00
_cell.angle_beta   90.00
_cell.angle_gamma   90.00
#
_symmetry.space_group_name_H-M   'P 1'
#
loop_
_entity.id
_entity.type
_entity.pdbx_description
1 polymer ?
#
loop_
_entity_poly.entity_id
_entity_poly.type
_entity_poly.pdbx_seq_one_letter_code
_entity_poly.pdbx_strand_id
1 'polypeptide(L)'
;MGRIIAVANQKGGVGKTTTSINLSSCLAEKGKKVLVIDADPQGNTTSGLGLDKSTLKNTLYQLIIGQCKLEEVIIPNVLENLSLVPANINLSGAEIELIGIEKKEYLLKTEIDKVRDNYDFIIIDCPPSLNVLTINSMTTADTVLVPIQCEYYALEGLSQLIHTITLVQDRLNPNLEIEGVVFTMYDARTNLSLQVVENVKDYLNQTIYKTIIPRNVRLAEAPSHGLPINIYDSRSAGAEAYRNLADEVIEKEFY
;
A
#
# COMPACT_ATOMS: atom_id res chain seq x y z
N MET A 1 -6.41 -15.19 10.90
CA MET A 1 -5.40 -15.07 9.82
C MET A 1 -5.34 -13.62 9.39
N GLY A 2 -4.18 -12.98 9.38
CA GLY A 2 -4.04 -11.56 9.02
C GLY A 2 -4.43 -11.30 7.57
N ARG A 3 -5.10 -10.18 7.32
CA ARG A 3 -5.51 -9.75 5.98
C ARG A 3 -4.40 -8.99 5.30
N ILE A 4 -4.02 -9.41 4.08
CA ILE A 4 -2.92 -8.82 3.31
C ILE A 4 -3.50 -7.95 2.19
N ILE A 5 -3.21 -6.65 2.23
CA ILE A 5 -3.72 -5.66 1.28
C ILE A 5 -2.55 -5.01 0.54
N ALA A 6 -2.45 -5.20 -0.78
CA ALA A 6 -1.52 -4.46 -1.62
C ALA A 6 -2.13 -3.11 -2.01
N VAL A 7 -1.40 -2.02 -1.79
CA VAL A 7 -1.81 -0.67 -2.21
C VAL A 7 -1.13 -0.38 -3.54
N ALA A 8 -1.86 -0.47 -4.64
CA ALA A 8 -1.28 -0.44 -5.98
C ALA A 8 -2.02 0.50 -6.94
N ASN A 9 -1.24 1.17 -7.78
CA ASN A 9 -1.67 1.89 -8.97
C ASN A 9 -0.43 2.16 -9.83
N GLN A 10 -0.55 2.01 -11.15
CA GLN A 10 0.56 2.24 -12.09
C GLN A 10 0.96 3.72 -12.19
N LYS A 11 0.02 4.62 -11.94
CA LYS A 11 0.28 6.06 -11.99
C LYS A 11 1.06 6.50 -10.75
N GLY A 12 2.15 7.23 -10.97
CA GLY A 12 2.88 7.91 -9.90
C GLY A 12 2.07 9.06 -9.31
N GLY A 13 2.28 9.35 -8.03
CA GLY A 13 1.69 10.52 -7.36
C GLY A 13 0.21 10.42 -6.99
N VAL A 14 -0.44 9.24 -7.14
CA VAL A 14 -1.86 9.06 -6.78
C VAL A 14 -2.12 8.85 -5.29
N GLY A 15 -1.10 8.90 -4.44
CA GLY A 15 -1.23 8.76 -2.99
C GLY A 15 -1.12 7.32 -2.48
N LYS A 16 -0.46 6.39 -3.19
CA LYS A 16 -0.20 5.02 -2.70
C LYS A 16 0.50 5.03 -1.33
N THR A 17 1.70 5.58 -1.28
CA THR A 17 2.51 5.67 -0.05
C THR A 17 1.79 6.43 1.06
N THR A 18 1.12 7.56 0.72
CA THR A 18 0.31 8.31 1.68
C THR A 18 -0.80 7.43 2.26
N THR A 19 -1.47 6.64 1.41
CA THR A 19 -2.53 5.72 1.86
C THR A 19 -1.94 4.58 2.69
N SER A 20 -0.83 3.97 2.25
CA SER A 20 -0.17 2.88 2.98
C SER A 20 0.23 3.29 4.40
N ILE A 21 0.88 4.44 4.55
CA ILE A 21 1.31 4.99 5.86
C ILE A 21 0.09 5.30 6.75
N ASN A 22 -0.85 6.09 6.24
CA ASN A 22 -1.90 6.65 7.07
C ASN A 22 -3.01 5.64 7.38
N LEU A 23 -3.34 4.74 6.43
CA LEU A 23 -4.24 3.61 6.71
C LEU A 23 -3.64 2.68 7.77
N SER A 24 -2.36 2.29 7.63
CA SER A 24 -1.68 1.42 8.59
C SER A 24 -1.64 2.04 9.98
N SER A 25 -1.34 3.33 10.08
CA SER A 25 -1.32 4.04 11.36
C SER A 25 -2.70 4.18 11.99
N CYS A 26 -3.75 4.45 11.19
CA CYS A 26 -5.12 4.53 11.70
C CYS A 26 -5.68 3.16 12.11
N LEU A 27 -5.32 2.07 11.42
CA LEU A 27 -5.65 0.71 11.84
C LEU A 27 -4.97 0.38 13.19
N ALA A 28 -3.69 0.75 13.34
CA ALA A 28 -2.94 0.56 14.58
C ALA A 28 -3.52 1.41 15.74
N GLU A 29 -3.92 2.66 15.49
CA GLU A 29 -4.64 3.52 16.45
C GLU A 29 -5.94 2.88 16.97
N LYS A 30 -6.58 2.05 16.13
CA LYS A 30 -7.78 1.27 16.50
C LYS A 30 -7.46 -0.08 17.18
N GLY A 31 -6.21 -0.28 17.61
CA GLY A 31 -5.76 -1.46 18.35
C GLY A 31 -5.50 -2.68 17.47
N LYS A 32 -5.46 -2.56 16.15
CA LYS A 32 -5.10 -3.66 15.25
C LYS A 32 -3.59 -3.81 15.19
N LYS A 33 -3.09 -5.05 15.19
CA LYS A 33 -1.68 -5.36 14.95
C LYS A 33 -1.41 -5.26 13.45
N VAL A 34 -0.57 -4.31 13.04
CA VAL A 34 -0.33 -3.99 11.63
C VAL A 34 1.15 -4.18 11.28
N LEU A 35 1.41 -4.84 10.14
CA LEU A 35 2.70 -4.82 9.48
C LEU A 35 2.56 -4.00 8.20
N VAL A 36 3.39 -2.99 8.01
CA VAL A 36 3.52 -2.34 6.71
C VAL A 36 4.81 -2.78 6.03
N ILE A 37 4.74 -3.04 4.73
CA ILE A 37 5.86 -3.47 3.89
C ILE A 37 6.08 -2.40 2.85
N ASP A 38 7.25 -1.79 2.86
CA ASP A 38 7.67 -0.84 1.83
C ASP A 38 8.28 -1.64 0.66
N ALA A 39 7.53 -1.79 -0.42
CA ALA A 39 8.01 -2.49 -1.62
C ALA A 39 8.45 -1.53 -2.75
N ASP A 40 8.52 -0.23 -2.47
CA ASP A 40 9.04 0.76 -3.39
C ASP A 40 10.53 1.02 -3.13
N PRO A 41 11.43 0.88 -4.13
CA PRO A 41 12.85 1.21 -4.00
C PRO A 41 13.12 2.66 -3.54
N GLN A 42 12.16 3.56 -3.73
CA GLN A 42 12.28 4.93 -3.22
C GLN A 42 12.27 4.98 -1.69
N GLY A 43 11.72 3.97 -0.99
CA GLY A 43 11.71 3.89 0.46
C GLY A 43 10.91 5.03 1.12
N ASN A 44 9.81 5.47 0.47
CA ASN A 44 9.05 6.63 0.95
C ASN A 44 8.17 6.26 2.16
N THR A 45 7.64 5.04 2.23
CA THR A 45 6.95 4.54 3.43
C THR A 45 7.92 4.45 4.61
N THR A 46 9.14 3.99 4.36
CA THR A 46 10.20 3.89 5.37
C THR A 46 10.53 5.25 5.97
N SER A 47 10.84 6.25 5.13
CA SER A 47 11.14 7.61 5.61
C SER A 47 9.93 8.33 6.18
N GLY A 48 8.73 8.09 5.63
CA GLY A 48 7.48 8.68 6.11
C GLY A 48 7.03 8.17 7.49
N LEU A 49 7.60 7.04 7.94
CA LEU A 49 7.46 6.51 9.31
C LEU A 49 8.68 6.83 10.21
N GLY A 50 9.50 7.80 9.81
CA GLY A 50 10.56 8.37 10.64
C GLY A 50 11.89 7.61 10.63
N LEU A 51 12.08 6.62 9.75
CA LEU A 51 13.33 5.87 9.68
C LEU A 51 14.29 6.47 8.64
N ASP A 52 15.57 6.55 9.02
CA ASP A 52 16.64 6.90 8.09
C ASP A 52 17.05 5.66 7.28
N LYS A 53 16.50 5.58 6.06
CA LYS A 53 16.76 4.47 5.13
C LYS A 53 18.21 4.29 4.73
N SER A 54 19.07 5.30 4.93
CA SER A 54 20.51 5.21 4.65
C SER A 54 21.29 4.43 5.68
N THR A 55 20.77 4.28 6.89
CA THR A 55 21.41 3.60 8.01
C THR A 55 20.99 2.13 8.16
N LEU A 56 19.96 1.71 7.41
CA LEU A 56 19.40 0.36 7.53
C LEU A 56 20.31 -0.67 6.86
N LYS A 57 20.67 -1.73 7.60
CA LYS A 57 21.49 -2.85 7.09
C LYS A 57 20.64 -3.88 6.36
N ASN A 58 19.52 -4.26 6.97
CA ASN A 58 18.59 -5.26 6.45
C ASN A 58 17.30 -4.55 6.03
N THR A 59 16.90 -4.78 4.79
CA THR A 59 15.69 -4.23 4.19
C THR A 59 14.98 -5.30 3.38
N LEU A 60 13.84 -5.00 2.78
CA LEU A 60 13.15 -5.91 1.87
C LEU A 60 14.08 -6.44 0.76
N TYR A 61 15.09 -5.68 0.35
CA TYR A 61 16.06 -6.13 -0.64
C TYR A 61 16.82 -7.38 -0.17
N GLN A 62 17.47 -7.33 1.01
CA GLN A 62 18.22 -8.48 1.55
C GLN A 62 17.32 -9.70 1.78
N LEU A 63 16.07 -9.47 2.17
CA LEU A 63 15.08 -10.55 2.34
C LEU A 63 14.78 -11.24 1.01
N ILE A 64 14.44 -10.47 -0.03
CA ILE A 64 14.02 -11.01 -1.33
C ILE A 64 15.15 -11.76 -2.04
N ILE A 65 16.41 -11.30 -1.89
CA ILE A 65 17.56 -12.01 -2.47
C ILE A 65 18.10 -13.13 -1.56
N GLY A 66 17.44 -13.42 -0.43
CA GLY A 66 17.76 -14.53 0.46
C GLY A 66 19.00 -14.35 1.32
N GLN A 67 19.43 -13.10 1.57
CA GLN A 67 20.60 -12.79 2.38
C GLN A 67 20.31 -12.67 3.88
N CYS A 68 19.05 -12.54 4.28
CA CYS A 68 18.63 -12.47 5.68
C CYS A 68 17.25 -13.10 5.87
N LYS A 69 16.86 -13.32 7.11
CA LYS A 69 15.52 -13.80 7.47
C LYS A 69 14.57 -12.64 7.73
N LEU A 70 13.27 -12.91 7.63
CA LEU A 70 12.23 -11.88 7.83
C LEU A 70 12.31 -11.24 9.22
N GLU A 71 12.61 -12.03 10.27
CA GLU A 71 12.72 -11.54 11.64
C GLU A 71 13.87 -10.52 11.83
N GLU A 72 14.88 -10.57 10.96
CA GLU A 72 16.03 -9.65 10.97
C GLU A 72 15.72 -8.34 10.22
N VAL A 73 14.65 -8.31 9.47
CA VAL A 73 14.22 -7.16 8.65
C VAL A 73 13.08 -6.40 9.30
N ILE A 74 12.14 -7.09 9.96
CA ILE A 74 11.01 -6.44 10.62
C ILE A 74 11.51 -5.52 11.73
N ILE A 75 11.18 -4.24 11.64
CA ILE A 75 11.36 -3.26 12.70
C ILE A 75 10.06 -3.19 13.49
N PRO A 76 10.04 -3.75 14.71
CA PRO A 76 8.82 -3.80 15.51
C PRO A 76 8.51 -2.44 16.12
N ASN A 77 7.23 -2.15 16.27
CA ASN A 77 6.74 -0.99 17.02
C ASN A 77 7.34 0.35 16.58
N VAL A 78 7.44 0.59 15.25
CA VAL A 78 7.77 1.93 14.74
C VAL A 78 6.76 2.97 15.24
N LEU A 79 5.52 2.53 15.48
CA LEU A 79 4.47 3.14 16.28
C LEU A 79 3.80 2.04 17.11
N GLU A 80 2.99 2.42 18.08
CA GLU A 80 2.18 1.46 18.84
C GLU A 80 1.35 0.58 17.90
N ASN A 81 1.45 -0.74 18.02
CA ASN A 81 0.81 -1.75 17.17
C ASN A 81 1.19 -1.72 15.67
N LEU A 82 2.18 -0.95 15.27
CA LEU A 82 2.65 -0.86 13.88
C LEU A 82 4.10 -1.30 13.76
N SER A 83 4.36 -2.31 12.94
CA SER A 83 5.70 -2.78 12.55
C SER A 83 5.96 -2.49 11.08
N LEU A 84 7.23 -2.43 10.68
CA LEU A 84 7.64 -2.08 9.31
C LEU A 84 8.67 -3.08 8.77
N VAL A 85 8.48 -3.53 7.53
CA VAL A 85 9.54 -4.05 6.66
C VAL A 85 10.03 -2.90 5.78
N PRO A 86 11.23 -2.35 6.02
CA PRO A 86 11.70 -1.15 5.33
C PRO A 86 12.28 -1.44 3.95
N ALA A 87 12.35 -0.41 3.12
CA ALA A 87 13.07 -0.42 1.84
C ALA A 87 14.06 0.72 1.71
N ASN A 88 14.99 0.55 0.79
CA ASN A 88 15.88 1.59 0.31
C ASN A 88 16.21 1.37 -1.18
N ILE A 89 17.04 2.24 -1.75
CA ILE A 89 17.35 2.25 -3.19
C ILE A 89 17.96 0.92 -3.69
N ASN A 90 18.58 0.12 -2.81
CA ASN A 90 19.15 -1.19 -3.19
C ASN A 90 18.08 -2.14 -3.71
N LEU A 91 16.82 -1.97 -3.29
CA LEU A 91 15.70 -2.80 -3.76
C LEU A 91 15.49 -2.72 -5.27
N SER A 92 15.94 -1.65 -5.95
CA SER A 92 15.94 -1.58 -7.41
C SER A 92 16.85 -2.64 -8.06
N GLY A 93 17.87 -3.11 -7.36
CA GLY A 93 18.73 -4.20 -7.80
C GLY A 93 18.03 -5.57 -7.87
N ALA A 94 16.98 -5.77 -7.09
CA ALA A 94 16.24 -7.04 -7.06
C ALA A 94 15.68 -7.42 -8.43
N GLU A 95 15.28 -6.46 -9.27
CA GLU A 95 14.78 -6.73 -10.63
C GLU A 95 15.82 -7.47 -11.50
N ILE A 96 17.09 -7.13 -11.33
CA ILE A 96 18.20 -7.75 -12.08
C ILE A 96 18.60 -9.08 -11.45
N GLU A 97 18.73 -9.12 -10.13
CA GLU A 97 19.21 -10.30 -9.41
C GLU A 97 18.21 -11.47 -9.42
N LEU A 98 16.94 -11.17 -9.56
CA LEU A 98 15.88 -12.18 -9.69
C LEU A 98 15.71 -12.72 -11.12
N ILE A 99 16.51 -12.26 -12.09
CA ILE A 99 16.51 -12.83 -13.44
C ILE A 99 17.01 -14.30 -13.35
N GLY A 100 16.19 -15.23 -13.83
CA GLY A 100 16.52 -16.65 -13.82
C GLY A 100 16.23 -17.40 -12.52
N ILE A 101 15.75 -16.70 -11.47
CA ILE A 101 15.29 -17.36 -10.25
C ILE A 101 13.92 -17.99 -10.50
N GLU A 102 13.81 -19.29 -10.24
CA GLU A 102 12.52 -20.00 -10.33
C GLU A 102 11.56 -19.52 -9.25
N LYS A 103 10.27 -19.36 -9.61
CA LYS A 103 9.21 -18.92 -8.70
C LYS A 103 9.49 -17.60 -8.00
N LYS A 104 10.25 -16.71 -8.63
CA LYS A 104 10.60 -15.38 -8.10
C LYS A 104 9.38 -14.54 -7.72
N GLU A 105 8.23 -14.80 -8.30
CA GLU A 105 6.97 -14.12 -8.03
C GLU A 105 6.38 -14.46 -6.64
N TYR A 106 6.87 -15.52 -5.98
CA TYR A 106 6.39 -16.02 -4.69
C TYR A 106 7.35 -15.76 -3.51
N LEU A 107 8.46 -15.07 -3.73
CA LEU A 107 9.48 -14.88 -2.71
C LEU A 107 8.94 -14.12 -1.49
N LEU A 108 8.23 -13.02 -1.72
CA LEU A 108 7.61 -12.25 -0.64
C LEU A 108 6.53 -13.08 0.07
N LYS A 109 5.67 -13.77 -0.69
CA LYS A 109 4.63 -14.63 -0.13
C LYS A 109 5.20 -15.68 0.82
N THR A 110 6.26 -16.37 0.40
CA THR A 110 6.91 -17.43 1.18
C THR A 110 7.40 -16.92 2.55
N GLU A 111 7.87 -15.69 2.61
CA GLU A 111 8.33 -15.09 3.86
C GLU A 111 7.18 -14.55 4.72
N ILE A 112 6.21 -13.88 4.10
CA ILE A 112 5.10 -13.26 4.83
C ILE A 112 4.14 -14.31 5.41
N ASP A 113 3.92 -15.43 4.72
CA ASP A 113 3.07 -16.52 5.23
C ASP A 113 3.57 -17.07 6.59
N LYS A 114 4.88 -16.94 6.91
CA LYS A 114 5.46 -17.38 8.20
C LYS A 114 5.02 -16.53 9.39
N VAL A 115 4.70 -15.26 9.16
CA VAL A 115 4.37 -14.29 10.23
C VAL A 115 2.94 -13.77 10.14
N ARG A 116 2.20 -14.16 9.11
CA ARG A 116 0.87 -13.64 8.79
C ARG A 116 -0.09 -13.66 9.99
N ASP A 117 -0.07 -14.73 10.77
CA ASP A 117 -0.96 -14.91 11.92
C ASP A 117 -0.61 -14.04 13.13
N ASN A 118 0.54 -13.36 13.11
CA ASN A 118 0.95 -12.43 14.16
C ASN A 118 0.31 -11.04 14.01
N TYR A 119 -0.31 -10.75 12.87
CA TYR A 119 -0.89 -9.46 12.50
C TYR A 119 -2.36 -9.59 12.14
N ASP A 120 -3.13 -8.53 12.40
CA ASP A 120 -4.51 -8.41 11.92
C ASP A 120 -4.54 -7.94 10.45
N PHE A 121 -3.63 -7.02 10.12
CA PHE A 121 -3.46 -6.48 8.76
C PHE A 121 -1.99 -6.43 8.36
N ILE A 122 -1.74 -6.73 7.08
CA ILE A 122 -0.45 -6.53 6.43
C ILE A 122 -0.69 -5.64 5.21
N ILE A 123 -0.10 -4.45 5.18
CA ILE A 123 -0.26 -3.47 4.10
C ILE A 123 1.04 -3.43 3.28
N ILE A 124 0.95 -3.62 1.97
CA ILE A 124 2.12 -3.60 1.08
C ILE A 124 2.04 -2.34 0.21
N ASP A 125 2.98 -1.41 0.39
CA ASP A 125 3.12 -0.21 -0.46
C ASP A 125 3.85 -0.56 -1.76
N CYS A 126 3.13 -0.59 -2.87
CA CYS A 126 3.66 -0.99 -4.17
C CYS A 126 4.31 0.19 -4.92
N PRO A 127 5.41 -0.04 -5.68
CA PRO A 127 5.98 0.95 -6.58
C PRO A 127 5.00 1.32 -7.71
N PRO A 128 5.23 2.44 -8.43
CA PRO A 128 4.36 2.87 -9.54
C PRO A 128 4.53 2.05 -10.83
N SER A 129 5.44 1.08 -10.83
CA SER A 129 5.73 0.22 -11.99
C SER A 129 5.14 -1.18 -11.81
N LEU A 130 4.78 -1.84 -12.93
CA LEU A 130 4.37 -3.25 -12.95
C LEU A 130 5.59 -4.17 -13.12
N ASN A 131 6.50 -4.08 -12.19
CA ASN A 131 7.72 -4.88 -12.14
C ASN A 131 7.56 -6.13 -11.24
N VAL A 132 8.65 -6.87 -11.06
CA VAL A 132 8.67 -8.09 -10.22
C VAL A 132 8.27 -7.81 -8.76
N LEU A 133 8.52 -6.60 -8.23
CA LEU A 133 8.13 -6.22 -6.86
C LEU A 133 6.62 -6.06 -6.72
N THR A 134 5.98 -5.40 -7.69
CA THR A 134 4.52 -5.29 -7.72
C THR A 134 3.85 -6.65 -7.91
N ILE A 135 4.41 -7.51 -8.77
CA ILE A 135 3.91 -8.88 -8.95
C ILE A 135 4.05 -9.68 -7.66
N ASN A 136 5.20 -9.61 -6.96
CA ASN A 136 5.37 -10.25 -5.64
C ASN A 136 4.32 -9.75 -4.63
N SER A 137 4.09 -8.44 -4.61
CA SER A 137 3.09 -7.83 -3.71
C SER A 137 1.68 -8.36 -3.98
N MET A 138 1.25 -8.41 -5.26
CA MET A 138 -0.07 -8.92 -5.65
C MET A 138 -0.19 -10.45 -5.48
N THR A 139 0.90 -11.20 -5.69
CA THR A 139 0.92 -12.66 -5.46
C THR A 139 0.79 -12.99 -3.97
N THR A 140 1.30 -12.12 -3.10
CA THR A 140 1.23 -12.25 -1.64
C THR A 140 -0.11 -11.81 -1.07
N ALA A 141 -0.73 -10.79 -1.66
CA ALA A 141 -1.93 -10.14 -1.14
C ALA A 141 -3.19 -10.99 -1.29
N ASP A 142 -4.14 -10.78 -0.38
CA ASP A 142 -5.52 -11.24 -0.52
C ASP A 142 -6.30 -10.29 -1.43
N THR A 143 -6.01 -8.98 -1.27
CA THR A 143 -6.75 -7.95 -1.99
C THR A 143 -5.85 -6.78 -2.42
N VAL A 144 -6.33 -6.01 -3.42
CA VAL A 144 -5.67 -4.79 -3.92
C VAL A 144 -6.53 -3.58 -3.62
N LEU A 145 -6.04 -2.67 -2.78
CA LEU A 145 -6.59 -1.34 -2.57
C LEU A 145 -6.05 -0.39 -3.64
N VAL A 146 -6.94 0.31 -4.33
CA VAL A 146 -6.60 1.16 -5.48
C VAL A 146 -6.84 2.63 -5.18
N PRO A 147 -5.81 3.40 -4.77
CA PRO A 147 -5.91 4.85 -4.69
C PRO A 147 -5.99 5.46 -6.08
N ILE A 148 -6.99 6.33 -6.30
CA ILE A 148 -7.21 7.04 -7.57
C ILE A 148 -7.23 8.53 -7.31
N GLN A 149 -6.33 9.27 -7.93
CA GLN A 149 -6.40 10.72 -7.95
C GLN A 149 -7.50 11.18 -8.91
N CYS A 150 -8.32 12.15 -8.47
CA CYS A 150 -9.43 12.70 -9.27
C CYS A 150 -8.92 13.60 -10.41
N GLU A 151 -8.30 13.00 -11.43
CA GLU A 151 -7.73 13.64 -12.62
C GLU A 151 -8.22 12.97 -13.91
N TYR A 152 -8.07 13.66 -15.05
CA TYR A 152 -8.60 13.25 -16.35
C TYR A 152 -8.20 11.81 -16.78
N TYR A 153 -6.96 11.40 -16.53
CA TYR A 153 -6.47 10.06 -16.91
C TYR A 153 -6.72 8.96 -15.87
N ALA A 154 -7.62 9.19 -14.93
CA ALA A 154 -7.91 8.24 -13.84
C ALA A 154 -8.41 6.87 -14.35
N LEU A 155 -9.31 6.86 -15.34
CA LEU A 155 -9.90 5.64 -15.91
C LEU A 155 -8.90 4.81 -16.70
N GLU A 156 -8.01 5.46 -17.46
CA GLU A 156 -7.00 4.74 -18.24
C GLU A 156 -6.05 3.95 -17.33
N GLY A 157 -5.51 4.60 -16.28
CA GLY A 157 -4.66 3.94 -15.31
C GLY A 157 -5.37 2.81 -14.54
N LEU A 158 -6.65 3.00 -14.24
CA LEU A 158 -7.48 1.98 -13.59
C LEU A 158 -7.68 0.75 -14.48
N SER A 159 -8.01 0.95 -15.75
CA SER A 159 -8.19 -0.14 -16.71
C SER A 159 -6.93 -0.99 -16.88
N GLN A 160 -5.77 -0.35 -16.97
CA GLN A 160 -4.47 -1.04 -17.05
C GLN A 160 -4.17 -1.84 -15.78
N LEU A 161 -4.48 -1.29 -14.60
CA LEU A 161 -4.29 -1.99 -13.34
C LEU A 161 -5.21 -3.22 -13.22
N ILE A 162 -6.50 -3.08 -13.58
CA ILE A 162 -7.46 -4.20 -13.58
C ILE A 162 -6.97 -5.32 -14.50
N HIS A 163 -6.50 -5.00 -15.70
CA HIS A 163 -5.91 -5.99 -16.60
C HIS A 163 -4.73 -6.73 -15.94
N THR A 164 -3.87 -6.02 -15.23
CA THR A 164 -2.75 -6.65 -14.51
C THR A 164 -3.24 -7.54 -13.37
N ILE A 165 -4.22 -7.10 -12.59
CA ILE A 165 -4.82 -7.92 -11.51
C ILE A 165 -5.37 -9.22 -12.11
N THR A 166 -6.10 -9.15 -13.24
CA THR A 166 -6.61 -10.34 -13.94
C THR A 166 -5.49 -11.28 -14.37
N LEU A 167 -4.39 -10.76 -14.91
CA LEU A 167 -3.23 -11.60 -15.26
C LEU A 167 -2.58 -12.29 -14.05
N VAL A 168 -2.55 -11.60 -12.91
CA VAL A 168 -2.05 -12.20 -11.64
C VAL A 168 -3.03 -13.26 -11.14
N GLN A 169 -4.34 -13.01 -11.19
CA GLN A 169 -5.38 -13.99 -10.85
C GLN A 169 -5.24 -15.26 -11.68
N ASP A 170 -5.11 -15.11 -12.99
CA ASP A 170 -5.08 -16.24 -13.93
C ASP A 170 -3.84 -17.13 -13.76
N ARG A 171 -2.71 -16.56 -13.31
CA ARG A 171 -1.41 -17.23 -13.39
C ARG A 171 -0.73 -17.49 -12.06
N LEU A 172 -0.95 -16.65 -11.05
CA LEU A 172 -0.14 -16.61 -9.84
C LEU A 172 -0.97 -16.68 -8.55
N ASN A 173 -2.08 -15.94 -8.46
CA ASN A 173 -2.90 -15.85 -7.26
C ASN A 173 -4.40 -15.81 -7.62
N PRO A 174 -5.03 -16.98 -7.83
CA PRO A 174 -6.44 -17.08 -8.23
C PRO A 174 -7.43 -16.45 -7.23
N ASN A 175 -7.02 -16.27 -5.98
CA ASN A 175 -7.85 -15.73 -4.91
C ASN A 175 -7.66 -14.21 -4.71
N LEU A 176 -6.82 -13.56 -5.52
CA LEU A 176 -6.62 -12.11 -5.43
C LEU A 176 -7.91 -11.39 -5.80
N GLU A 177 -8.37 -10.48 -4.95
CA GLU A 177 -9.56 -9.67 -5.20
C GLU A 177 -9.24 -8.17 -5.21
N ILE A 178 -10.15 -7.35 -5.71
CA ILE A 178 -10.05 -5.90 -5.54
C ILE A 178 -10.64 -5.54 -4.18
N GLU A 179 -9.78 -5.02 -3.29
CA GLU A 179 -10.16 -4.49 -1.99
C GLU A 179 -11.20 -3.38 -2.14
N GLY A 180 -10.91 -2.46 -3.00
CA GLY A 180 -11.76 -1.33 -3.34
C GLY A 180 -10.96 -0.19 -3.92
N VAL A 181 -11.70 0.79 -4.42
CA VAL A 181 -11.16 2.06 -4.91
C VAL A 181 -11.35 3.13 -3.84
N VAL A 182 -10.29 3.90 -3.57
CA VAL A 182 -10.34 5.10 -2.73
C VAL A 182 -9.93 6.32 -3.55
N PHE A 183 -10.79 7.33 -3.61
CA PHE A 183 -10.48 8.59 -4.26
C PHE A 183 -9.57 9.44 -3.38
N THR A 184 -8.51 9.98 -3.99
CA THR A 184 -7.50 10.79 -3.31
C THR A 184 -7.38 12.17 -3.93
N MET A 185 -6.81 13.11 -3.15
CA MET A 185 -6.59 14.50 -3.59
C MET A 185 -7.85 15.15 -4.18
N TYR A 186 -9.01 14.75 -3.65
CA TYR A 186 -10.29 15.28 -4.07
C TYR A 186 -10.39 16.77 -3.74
N ASP A 187 -10.80 17.55 -4.72
CA ASP A 187 -11.11 18.98 -4.55
C ASP A 187 -12.58 19.25 -4.92
N ALA A 188 -13.41 19.44 -3.90
CA ALA A 188 -14.84 19.68 -4.06
C ALA A 188 -15.19 20.97 -4.84
N ARG A 189 -14.20 21.84 -5.06
CA ARG A 189 -14.39 23.10 -5.81
C ARG A 189 -14.33 22.89 -7.32
N THR A 190 -13.92 21.70 -7.79
CA THR A 190 -13.73 21.38 -9.20
C THR A 190 -14.77 20.41 -9.71
N ASN A 191 -15.40 20.73 -10.85
CA ASN A 191 -16.31 19.82 -11.54
C ASN A 191 -15.59 18.55 -12.03
N LEU A 192 -14.28 18.66 -12.31
CA LEU A 192 -13.47 17.53 -12.76
C LEU A 192 -13.46 16.41 -11.70
N SER A 193 -13.29 16.75 -10.43
CA SER A 193 -13.28 15.75 -9.36
C SER A 193 -14.61 14.97 -9.28
N LEU A 194 -15.74 15.67 -9.41
CA LEU A 194 -17.06 15.04 -9.44
C LEU A 194 -17.23 14.11 -10.65
N GLN A 195 -16.89 14.59 -11.85
CA GLN A 195 -16.98 13.81 -13.07
C GLN A 195 -16.13 12.54 -13.02
N VAL A 196 -14.92 12.61 -12.46
CA VAL A 196 -14.06 11.42 -12.33
C VAL A 196 -14.68 10.41 -11.37
N VAL A 197 -15.25 10.85 -10.25
CA VAL A 197 -15.93 9.96 -9.29
C VAL A 197 -17.12 9.25 -9.97
N GLU A 198 -17.96 9.99 -10.69
CA GLU A 198 -19.12 9.43 -11.42
C GLU A 198 -18.66 8.44 -12.49
N ASN A 199 -17.71 8.82 -13.34
CA ASN A 199 -17.20 7.96 -14.40
C ASN A 199 -16.59 6.65 -13.86
N VAL A 200 -15.85 6.72 -12.75
CA VAL A 200 -15.28 5.51 -12.12
C VAL A 200 -16.40 4.63 -11.55
N LYS A 201 -17.44 5.22 -10.95
CA LYS A 201 -18.61 4.49 -10.44
C LYS A 201 -19.37 3.77 -11.56
N ASP A 202 -19.51 4.41 -12.70
CA ASP A 202 -20.21 3.83 -13.86
C ASP A 202 -19.37 2.72 -14.53
N TYR A 203 -18.04 2.86 -14.50
CA TYR A 203 -17.13 1.90 -15.12
C TYR A 203 -16.89 0.65 -14.26
N LEU A 204 -16.89 0.79 -12.94
CA LEU A 204 -16.58 -0.28 -12.00
C LEU A 204 -17.83 -0.83 -11.33
N ASN A 205 -18.10 -2.12 -11.55
CA ASN A 205 -18.99 -2.91 -10.68
C ASN A 205 -18.30 -3.34 -9.38
N GLN A 206 -17.20 -2.69 -9.02
CA GLN A 206 -16.35 -3.03 -7.88
C GLN A 206 -16.66 -2.15 -6.66
N THR A 207 -16.22 -2.58 -5.50
CA THR A 207 -16.37 -1.80 -4.27
C THR A 207 -15.62 -0.48 -4.37
N ILE A 208 -16.34 0.62 -4.18
CA ILE A 208 -15.78 1.96 -4.03
C ILE A 208 -16.02 2.39 -2.59
N TYR A 209 -14.96 2.76 -1.89
CA TYR A 209 -15.07 3.26 -0.53
C TYR A 209 -15.88 4.55 -0.48
N LYS A 210 -16.71 4.71 0.55
CA LYS A 210 -17.49 5.93 0.77
C LYS A 210 -16.58 7.09 1.13
N THR A 211 -15.50 6.77 1.84
CA THR A 211 -14.47 7.73 2.23
C THR A 211 -13.72 8.25 1.01
N ILE A 212 -13.60 9.56 0.93
CA ILE A 212 -12.81 10.29 -0.07
C ILE A 212 -11.71 11.04 0.66
N ILE A 213 -10.46 10.87 0.22
CA ILE A 213 -9.32 11.58 0.82
C ILE A 213 -9.18 12.95 0.16
N PRO A 214 -9.39 14.05 0.92
CA PRO A 214 -9.32 15.39 0.37
C PRO A 214 -7.89 15.81 0.01
N ARG A 215 -7.75 16.75 -0.90
CA ARG A 215 -6.49 17.48 -1.06
C ARG A 215 -6.22 18.27 0.23
N ASN A 216 -5.16 17.91 0.94
CA ASN A 216 -4.81 18.45 2.25
C ASN A 216 -3.30 18.68 2.36
N VAL A 217 -2.90 19.92 2.66
CA VAL A 217 -1.47 20.30 2.78
C VAL A 217 -0.80 19.52 3.92
N ARG A 218 -1.51 19.27 5.02
CA ARG A 218 -0.97 18.52 6.16
C ARG A 218 -0.56 17.09 5.81
N LEU A 219 -1.30 16.44 4.88
CA LEU A 219 -0.90 15.13 4.34
C LEU A 219 0.40 15.17 3.54
N ALA A 220 0.70 16.30 2.90
CA ALA A 220 1.96 16.48 2.17
C ALA A 220 3.13 16.85 3.10
N GLU A 221 2.87 17.54 4.20
CA GLU A 221 3.87 17.95 5.18
C GLU A 221 4.29 16.83 6.12
N ALA A 222 3.34 16.01 6.59
CA ALA A 222 3.56 14.97 7.60
C ALA A 222 4.76 14.04 7.31
N PRO A 223 4.99 13.54 6.06
CA PRO A 223 6.14 12.70 5.75
C PRO A 223 7.50 13.41 5.95
N SER A 224 7.58 14.74 5.80
CA SER A 224 8.81 15.49 6.06
C SER A 224 9.20 15.52 7.55
N HIS A 225 8.26 15.20 8.42
CA HIS A 225 8.46 15.03 9.87
C HIS A 225 8.58 13.56 10.28
N GLY A 226 8.51 12.62 9.33
CA GLY A 226 8.54 11.18 9.62
C GLY A 226 7.33 10.69 10.42
N LEU A 227 6.18 11.34 10.29
CA LEU A 227 4.97 11.07 11.07
C LEU A 227 3.77 10.83 10.15
N PRO A 228 2.88 9.87 10.47
CA PRO A 228 1.58 9.76 9.82
C PRO A 228 0.66 10.89 10.27
N ILE A 229 -0.37 11.15 9.46
CA ILE A 229 -1.24 12.33 9.64
C ILE A 229 -1.99 12.36 10.99
N ASN A 230 -2.41 11.21 11.48
CA ASN A 230 -3.15 11.11 12.75
C ASN A 230 -2.29 11.48 13.97
N ILE A 231 -0.95 11.41 13.84
CA ILE A 231 0.02 11.88 14.85
C ILE A 231 0.47 13.31 14.56
N TYR A 232 0.74 13.64 13.28
CA TYR A 232 1.23 14.96 12.89
C TYR A 232 0.18 16.06 13.11
N ASP A 233 -1.06 15.82 12.65
CA ASP A 233 -2.20 16.75 12.84
C ASP A 233 -3.50 15.94 12.96
N SER A 234 -3.75 15.47 14.18
CA SER A 234 -4.84 14.54 14.50
C SER A 234 -6.25 15.09 14.22
N ARG A 235 -6.38 16.41 14.08
CA ARG A 235 -7.66 17.10 13.82
C ARG A 235 -7.83 17.54 12.36
N SER A 236 -6.84 17.26 11.51
CA SER A 236 -6.94 17.61 10.09
C SER A 236 -8.01 16.78 9.38
N ALA A 237 -8.58 17.35 8.31
CA ALA A 237 -9.50 16.60 7.45
C ALA A 237 -8.85 15.34 6.84
N GLY A 238 -7.52 15.34 6.64
CA GLY A 238 -6.77 14.19 6.20
C GLY A 238 -6.75 13.06 7.25
N ALA A 239 -6.55 13.41 8.53
CA ALA A 239 -6.58 12.42 9.62
C ALA A 239 -7.97 11.81 9.79
N GLU A 240 -9.01 12.63 9.76
CA GLU A 240 -10.40 12.16 9.84
C GLU A 240 -10.73 11.22 8.68
N ALA A 241 -10.36 11.59 7.44
CA ALA A 241 -10.61 10.76 6.27
C ALA A 241 -9.91 9.39 6.37
N TYR A 242 -8.65 9.32 6.81
CA TYR A 242 -7.97 8.03 6.97
C TYR A 242 -8.50 7.19 8.13
N ARG A 243 -8.99 7.79 9.21
CA ARG A 243 -9.72 7.06 10.27
C ARG A 243 -11.02 6.44 9.75
N ASN A 244 -11.79 7.20 8.96
CA ASN A 244 -13.01 6.69 8.33
C ASN A 244 -12.70 5.57 7.33
N LEU A 245 -11.62 5.71 6.53
CA LEU A 245 -11.18 4.62 5.64
C LEU A 245 -10.79 3.38 6.43
N ALA A 246 -10.10 3.53 7.56
CA ALA A 246 -9.73 2.42 8.41
C ALA A 246 -10.96 1.71 9.01
N ASP A 247 -12.01 2.46 9.37
CA ASP A 247 -13.27 1.87 9.81
C ASP A 247 -13.93 1.04 8.70
N GLU A 248 -14.04 1.60 7.50
CA GLU A 248 -14.60 0.86 6.35
C GLU A 248 -13.78 -0.40 6.01
N VAL A 249 -12.44 -0.34 6.12
CA VAL A 249 -11.56 -1.50 5.90
C VAL A 249 -11.78 -2.57 6.97
N ILE A 250 -11.96 -2.18 8.24
CA ILE A 250 -12.22 -3.14 9.34
C ILE A 250 -13.59 -3.79 9.19
N GLU A 251 -14.62 -3.00 8.83
CA GLU A 251 -16.00 -3.49 8.69
C GLU A 251 -16.20 -4.39 7.47
N LYS A 252 -15.31 -4.33 6.49
CA LYS A 252 -15.43 -5.13 5.27
C LYS A 252 -15.10 -6.58 5.57
N GLU A 253 -16.14 -7.43 5.57
CA GLU A 253 -16.01 -8.88 5.65
C GLU A 253 -15.66 -9.45 4.26
N PHE A 254 -14.66 -10.33 4.20
CA PHE A 254 -14.38 -11.19 3.05
C PHE A 254 -14.85 -12.59 3.38
N TYR A 255 -15.74 -13.10 2.57
CA TYR A 255 -16.28 -14.46 2.65
C TYR A 255 -15.41 -15.43 1.85
#